data_4a2ce34451a19fb8638ec1e976471da0
#
_entry.id   4a2ce34451a19fb8638ec1e976471da0
#
_cell.length_a   1.000
_cell.length_b   1.000
_cell.length_c   1.000
_cell.angle_alpha   90.00
_cell.angle_beta   90.00
_cell.angle_gamma   90.00
#
_symmetry.space_group_name_H-M   'P 1'
#
loop_
_entity.id
_entity.type
_entity.pdbx_description
1 polymer ?
#
loop_
_entity_poly.entity_id
_entity_poly.type
_entity_poly.pdbx_seq_one_letter_code
_entity_poly.pdbx_strand_id
1 'polypeptide(L)'
;MFHQYTDDWRDWIHNSSDYVYFDIDCAHEYESTIVKPTFTEKGYTLHTCTKCGYSYKDNYTPALKPTELTGVKVKTQGTASLTLAWDKNASAKGYIIEQYKGGKWTQIAKTSSNTAVTYTVNRLAADTTYTFRIKAYAISGESEIYSDYVRIAGKTRIANVASFKGSAVSASAVKLDWSKNDKATGYVIEQYRGGKWTAIATTKNNTTLTFTVKGLAKGTAYSFRIKSFRKTGSTTDFSEYTAIKAATLLDGVSNFKVASVTGSWITLEWAKNDKATGYSIEQYKGGKWTVIATTKNNTTLKFTVKGLKNDTTYSFRIRAYKTAGGVTAYSDYVRIAGKTRIPNVATFTGSAVSASAVKLDWSKNDKATGYVIEQYKGGKWTAIATTKNNTTLTFTVKGLAKGTTYSFRIKSFRKTGSTTEFSEYASVKVKTAE
;
A
#
# COMPACT_ATOMS: atom_id res chain seq x y z
N MET A 1 62.42 31.33 25.93
CA MET A 1 63.77 31.95 25.94
C MET A 1 64.61 31.16 24.96
N PHE A 2 64.80 31.64 23.75
CA PHE A 2 65.68 30.98 22.78
C PHE A 2 67.09 31.24 23.12
N HIS A 3 67.88 30.27 23.56
CA HIS A 3 69.32 30.36 23.60
C HIS A 3 69.81 30.05 22.17
N GLN A 4 70.45 31.11 21.61
CA GLN A 4 71.30 30.99 20.45
C GLN A 4 72.53 30.22 20.88
N TYR A 5 72.74 28.99 20.45
CA TYR A 5 73.99 28.30 20.67
C TYR A 5 75.02 28.84 19.67
N THR A 6 76.00 29.42 20.16
CA THR A 6 77.22 29.67 19.42
C THR A 6 78.06 28.39 19.45
N ASP A 7 78.91 28.19 18.46
CA ASP A 7 79.72 26.93 18.25
C ASP A 7 80.74 26.63 19.36
N ASP A 8 80.69 27.35 20.50
CA ASP A 8 81.50 27.12 21.69
C ASP A 8 80.73 26.40 22.79
N TRP A 9 80.94 25.12 22.87
CA TRP A 9 80.42 24.27 23.96
C TRP A 9 81.38 24.19 25.08
N ARG A 10 81.07 24.77 26.27
CA ARG A 10 81.74 24.54 27.54
C ARG A 10 80.85 23.74 28.45
N ASP A 11 81.14 22.46 28.56
CA ASP A 11 80.44 21.57 29.53
C ASP A 11 81.17 21.69 30.89
N TRP A 12 80.39 21.88 31.95
CA TRP A 12 80.82 21.88 33.33
C TRP A 12 80.56 20.47 33.94
N ILE A 13 81.67 19.79 34.27
CA ILE A 13 81.57 18.57 35.10
C ILE A 13 81.88 18.95 36.50
N HIS A 14 80.96 18.78 37.44
CA HIS A 14 81.12 19.04 38.85
C HIS A 14 81.74 17.78 39.52
N ASN A 15 82.96 17.90 39.99
CA ASN A 15 83.54 16.99 40.95
C ASN A 15 83.97 17.77 42.19
N SER A 16 83.88 17.19 43.36
CA SER A 16 83.68 17.73 44.69
C SER A 16 84.69 18.71 45.22
N SER A 17 85.66 19.27 44.49
CA SER A 17 86.54 20.38 44.99
C SER A 17 87.26 21.21 43.94
N ASP A 18 87.25 20.94 42.67
CA ASP A 18 87.91 21.74 41.65
C ASP A 18 87.16 21.79 40.33
N TYR A 19 86.97 22.98 39.76
CA TYR A 19 86.40 23.15 38.44
C TYR A 19 87.45 22.89 37.38
N VAL A 20 87.38 21.85 36.64
CA VAL A 20 88.23 21.56 35.48
C VAL A 20 87.46 21.96 34.21
N TYR A 21 87.96 22.95 33.51
CA TYR A 21 87.44 23.32 32.21
C TYR A 21 88.02 22.36 31.14
N PHE A 22 87.15 21.63 30.48
CA PHE A 22 87.56 20.97 29.27
C PHE A 22 87.03 21.76 28.08
N ASP A 23 87.94 22.37 27.35
CA ASP A 23 87.64 22.98 26.07
C ASP A 23 87.59 21.78 25.04
N ILE A 24 86.38 21.33 24.72
CA ILE A 24 86.19 20.34 23.66
C ILE A 24 85.97 21.15 22.38
N ASP A 25 87.06 21.56 21.74
CA ASP A 25 87.03 22.14 20.40
C ASP A 25 86.78 21.02 19.37
N CYS A 26 85.48 20.68 19.17
CA CYS A 26 85.12 19.77 18.13
C CYS A 26 84.86 20.53 16.82
N ALA A 27 85.89 20.57 15.96
CA ALA A 27 85.65 20.98 14.57
C ALA A 27 84.66 20.03 13.91
N HIS A 28 83.36 20.36 14.03
CA HIS A 28 82.27 19.50 13.58
C HIS A 28 82.37 19.23 12.08
N GLU A 29 82.46 17.97 11.74
CA GLU A 29 82.30 17.44 10.38
C GLU A 29 80.97 16.73 10.32
N TYR A 30 79.96 17.24 9.57
CA TYR A 30 78.59 16.72 9.54
C TYR A 30 78.39 15.80 8.35
N GLU A 31 77.82 14.67 8.64
CA GLU A 31 77.18 13.79 7.64
C GLU A 31 75.69 14.07 7.67
N SER A 32 75.08 14.30 6.49
CA SER A 32 73.69 14.68 6.37
C SER A 32 72.85 13.53 5.85
N THR A 33 71.78 13.21 6.57
CA THR A 33 70.78 12.20 6.17
C THR A 33 69.42 12.87 6.03
N ILE A 34 68.77 12.69 4.88
CA ILE A 34 67.40 13.18 4.64
C ILE A 34 66.40 12.17 5.24
N VAL A 35 65.69 12.57 6.28
CA VAL A 35 64.56 11.87 6.85
C VAL A 35 63.27 12.34 6.15
N LYS A 36 62.66 11.47 5.32
CA LYS A 36 61.45 11.79 4.59
C LYS A 36 60.28 11.99 5.56
N PRO A 37 59.32 12.91 5.26
CA PRO A 37 58.14 13.08 6.08
C PRO A 37 57.27 11.85 6.07
N THR A 38 56.64 11.52 7.20
CA THR A 38 55.63 10.53 7.35
C THR A 38 54.26 11.17 7.49
N PHE A 39 53.19 10.41 7.63
CA PHE A 39 51.88 10.98 7.97
C PHE A 39 51.84 11.57 9.39
N THR A 40 52.80 11.20 10.25
CA THR A 40 52.87 11.57 11.66
C THR A 40 53.88 12.66 11.91
N GLU A 41 54.99 12.67 11.18
CA GLU A 41 56.15 13.48 11.48
C GLU A 41 56.61 14.30 10.26
N LYS A 42 57.08 15.48 10.54
CA LYS A 42 57.76 16.33 9.54
C LYS A 42 59.02 15.60 9.07
N GLY A 43 59.29 15.69 7.80
CA GLY A 43 60.60 15.34 7.28
C GLY A 43 61.61 16.42 7.67
N TYR A 44 62.89 16.08 7.73
CA TYR A 44 63.98 16.99 8.04
C TYR A 44 65.28 16.43 7.49
N THR A 45 66.32 17.28 7.43
CA THR A 45 67.68 16.83 7.25
C THR A 45 68.29 16.70 8.63
N LEU A 46 68.81 15.48 8.96
CA LEU A 46 69.55 15.21 10.17
C LEU A 46 71.04 15.37 9.83
N HIS A 47 71.70 16.30 10.53
CA HIS A 47 73.13 16.48 10.46
C HIS A 47 73.74 15.86 11.71
N THR A 48 74.62 14.87 11.55
CA THR A 48 75.31 14.20 12.67
C THR A 48 76.82 14.39 12.53
N CYS A 49 77.45 14.94 13.55
CA CYS A 49 78.89 15.10 13.56
C CYS A 49 79.56 13.74 13.66
N THR A 50 80.44 13.42 12.74
CA THR A 50 81.20 12.15 12.69
C THR A 50 82.23 12.01 13.75
N LYS A 51 82.64 13.15 14.35
CA LYS A 51 83.69 13.20 15.39
C LYS A 51 83.20 13.15 16.82
N CYS A 52 82.08 13.86 17.14
CA CYS A 52 81.57 13.94 18.51
C CYS A 52 80.15 13.40 18.67
N GLY A 53 79.44 12.98 17.58
CA GLY A 53 78.09 12.46 17.62
C GLY A 53 77.00 13.53 17.84
N TYR A 54 77.36 14.79 17.98
CA TYR A 54 76.36 15.90 18.07
C TYR A 54 75.51 15.91 16.82
N SER A 55 74.19 16.10 16.98
CA SER A 55 73.27 16.15 15.84
C SER A 55 72.26 17.28 15.97
N TYR A 56 71.89 17.89 14.84
CA TYR A 56 70.81 18.86 14.74
C TYR A 56 69.95 18.55 13.48
N LYS A 57 68.76 19.16 13.46
CA LYS A 57 67.79 18.96 12.39
C LYS A 57 67.46 20.31 11.76
N ASP A 58 67.43 20.34 10.43
CA ASP A 58 66.97 21.50 9.66
C ASP A 58 66.15 21.08 8.42
N ASN A 59 65.91 22.01 7.51
CA ASN A 59 65.19 21.77 6.25
C ASN A 59 63.89 20.96 6.44
N TYR A 60 63.10 21.32 7.46
CA TYR A 60 61.85 20.64 7.77
C TYR A 60 60.86 20.69 6.61
N THR A 61 60.36 19.55 6.19
CA THR A 61 59.24 19.40 5.27
C THR A 61 57.96 19.01 6.01
N PRO A 62 56.79 19.56 5.63
CA PRO A 62 55.53 19.24 6.30
C PRO A 62 55.25 17.73 6.32
N ALA A 63 54.59 17.24 7.36
CA ALA A 63 54.07 15.90 7.39
C ALA A 63 53.14 15.64 6.18
N LEU A 64 53.17 14.42 5.67
CA LEU A 64 52.30 14.03 4.55
C LEU A 64 50.82 14.14 4.97
N LYS A 65 49.99 14.63 4.09
CA LYS A 65 48.53 14.60 4.24
C LYS A 65 47.92 13.77 3.10
N PRO A 66 46.72 13.17 3.27
CA PRO A 66 46.03 12.52 2.16
C PRO A 66 45.91 13.50 0.97
N THR A 67 46.09 12.99 -0.23
CA THR A 67 45.91 13.81 -1.44
C THR A 67 44.48 14.32 -1.57
N GLU A 68 44.30 15.42 -2.27
CA GLU A 68 42.96 15.95 -2.56
C GLU A 68 42.13 14.89 -3.32
N LEU A 69 40.80 14.91 -3.11
CA LEU A 69 39.89 13.96 -3.74
C LEU A 69 39.69 14.30 -5.22
N THR A 70 39.70 13.27 -6.06
CA THR A 70 39.36 13.34 -7.48
C THR A 70 38.00 12.72 -7.76
N GLY A 71 37.45 12.96 -8.96
CA GLY A 71 36.19 12.34 -9.41
C GLY A 71 34.95 12.72 -8.59
N VAL A 72 35.02 13.79 -7.79
CA VAL A 72 33.87 14.24 -6.97
C VAL A 72 32.74 14.71 -7.86
N LYS A 73 31.58 14.02 -7.77
CA LYS A 73 30.40 14.31 -8.59
C LYS A 73 29.10 13.94 -7.89
N VAL A 74 28.00 14.50 -8.37
CA VAL A 74 26.67 14.00 -8.07
C VAL A 74 26.38 12.80 -8.98
N LYS A 75 26.37 11.60 -8.42
CA LYS A 75 26.16 10.33 -9.16
C LYS A 75 24.70 10.15 -9.54
N THR A 76 23.77 10.40 -8.60
CA THR A 76 22.33 10.31 -8.83
C THR A 76 21.58 11.46 -8.16
N GLN A 77 20.49 11.88 -8.80
CA GLN A 77 19.59 12.92 -8.31
C GLN A 77 18.20 12.31 -8.15
N GLY A 78 17.69 12.35 -6.90
CA GLY A 78 16.30 12.02 -6.59
C GLY A 78 15.49 13.29 -6.30
N THR A 79 14.21 13.11 -6.02
CA THR A 79 13.33 14.21 -5.60
C THR A 79 13.64 14.66 -4.17
N ALA A 80 14.09 13.74 -3.32
CA ALA A 80 14.41 14.01 -1.92
C ALA A 80 15.80 13.50 -1.51
N SER A 81 16.66 13.19 -2.48
CA SER A 81 18.00 12.68 -2.22
C SER A 81 19.01 13.06 -3.30
N LEU A 82 20.28 13.12 -2.90
CA LEU A 82 21.43 13.27 -3.80
C LEU A 82 22.48 12.24 -3.40
N THR A 83 22.99 11.45 -4.35
CA THR A 83 24.10 10.55 -4.12
C THR A 83 25.37 11.22 -4.63
N LEU A 84 26.28 11.49 -3.72
CA LEU A 84 27.64 11.98 -4.01
C LEU A 84 28.54 10.77 -4.29
N ALA A 85 29.51 10.95 -5.16
CA ALA A 85 30.55 9.94 -5.45
C ALA A 85 31.90 10.63 -5.64
N TRP A 86 32.98 9.90 -5.38
CA TRP A 86 34.36 10.30 -5.56
C TRP A 86 35.25 9.11 -5.82
N ASP A 87 36.48 9.36 -6.23
CA ASP A 87 37.44 8.28 -6.46
C ASP A 87 38.06 7.79 -5.14
N LYS A 88 38.47 6.53 -5.08
CA LYS A 88 39.16 5.97 -3.94
C LYS A 88 40.49 6.68 -3.71
N ASN A 89 40.70 7.19 -2.52
CA ASN A 89 42.00 7.72 -2.10
C ASN A 89 42.79 6.64 -1.34
N ALA A 90 43.92 6.20 -1.91
CA ALA A 90 44.70 5.12 -1.34
C ALA A 90 45.31 5.47 0.03
N SER A 91 45.61 6.72 0.27
CA SER A 91 46.19 7.23 1.51
C SER A 91 45.19 7.52 2.62
N ALA A 92 43.89 7.40 2.32
CA ALA A 92 42.84 7.70 3.28
C ALA A 92 42.44 6.47 4.13
N LYS A 93 42.09 6.73 5.39
CA LYS A 93 41.30 5.82 6.24
C LYS A 93 39.83 5.87 5.90
N GLY A 94 39.34 7.04 5.53
CA GLY A 94 37.93 7.28 5.17
C GLY A 94 37.71 8.74 4.76
N TYR A 95 36.46 9.16 4.74
CA TYR A 95 36.06 10.47 4.24
C TYR A 95 35.11 11.18 5.20
N ILE A 96 35.18 12.52 5.23
CA ILE A 96 34.25 13.38 5.94
C ILE A 96 33.44 14.17 4.91
N ILE A 97 32.14 14.11 5.04
CA ILE A 97 31.17 14.78 4.17
C ILE A 97 30.45 15.85 4.98
N GLU A 98 30.46 17.07 4.48
CA GLU A 98 29.76 18.19 5.10
C GLU A 98 28.79 18.85 4.12
N GLN A 99 27.70 19.39 4.67
CA GLN A 99 26.69 20.15 3.95
C GLN A 99 26.71 21.61 4.43
N TYR A 100 26.61 22.55 3.49
CA TYR A 100 26.40 23.97 3.81
C TYR A 100 24.92 24.20 4.15
N LYS A 101 24.64 24.61 5.38
CA LYS A 101 23.28 24.86 5.87
C LYS A 101 23.28 25.97 6.91
N GLY A 102 22.36 26.95 6.74
CA GLY A 102 22.22 28.04 7.70
C GLY A 102 23.52 28.87 7.89
N GLY A 103 24.25 29.14 6.80
CA GLY A 103 25.47 29.95 6.84
C GLY A 103 26.73 29.21 7.31
N LYS A 104 26.64 27.91 7.64
CA LYS A 104 27.77 27.12 8.16
C LYS A 104 27.88 25.74 7.53
N TRP A 105 29.09 25.18 7.56
CA TRP A 105 29.34 23.78 7.19
C TRP A 105 29.04 22.88 8.37
N THR A 106 28.27 21.82 8.12
CA THR A 106 27.89 20.84 9.13
C THR A 106 28.25 19.45 8.61
N GLN A 107 28.97 18.67 9.40
CA GLN A 107 29.28 17.28 9.08
C GLN A 107 28.00 16.47 9.07
N ILE A 108 27.75 15.79 7.96
CA ILE A 108 26.59 14.92 7.77
C ILE A 108 26.96 13.44 7.74
N ALA A 109 28.25 13.14 7.46
CA ALA A 109 28.75 11.77 7.51
C ALA A 109 30.26 11.73 7.70
N LYS A 110 30.75 10.62 8.27
CA LYS A 110 32.12 10.19 8.32
C LYS A 110 32.17 8.69 8.00
N THR A 111 32.92 8.32 6.99
CA THR A 111 33.10 6.90 6.62
C THR A 111 34.31 6.31 7.33
N SER A 112 34.31 5.02 7.62
CA SER A 112 35.42 4.30 8.29
C SER A 112 36.33 3.53 7.33
N SER A 113 36.06 3.60 6.02
CA SER A 113 36.81 2.91 4.98
C SER A 113 37.05 3.81 3.76
N ASN A 114 38.23 3.69 3.16
CA ASN A 114 38.54 4.34 1.88
C ASN A 114 37.87 3.68 0.65
N THR A 115 37.20 2.54 0.84
CA THR A 115 36.37 1.92 -0.19
C THR A 115 34.94 2.45 -0.22
N ALA A 116 34.53 3.22 0.79
CA ALA A 116 33.24 3.90 0.86
C ALA A 116 33.26 5.17 -0.01
N VAL A 117 33.22 5.02 -1.32
CA VAL A 117 33.38 6.10 -2.31
C VAL A 117 32.05 6.73 -2.77
N THR A 118 30.97 6.48 -2.06
CA THR A 118 29.66 7.09 -2.30
C THR A 118 28.96 7.39 -0.98
N TYR A 119 28.14 8.46 -0.98
CA TYR A 119 27.25 8.77 0.13
C TYR A 119 25.93 9.36 -0.37
N THR A 120 24.80 8.84 0.13
CA THR A 120 23.47 9.33 -0.23
C THR A 120 22.90 10.23 0.87
N VAL A 121 22.71 11.49 0.53
CA VAL A 121 22.03 12.46 1.40
C VAL A 121 20.54 12.39 1.14
N ASN A 122 19.76 12.08 2.18
CA ASN A 122 18.31 11.90 2.12
C ASN A 122 17.56 13.06 2.80
N ARG A 123 16.22 13.07 2.69
CA ARG A 123 15.31 14.06 3.29
C ARG A 123 15.56 15.49 2.82
N LEU A 124 15.97 15.64 1.60
CA LEU A 124 16.17 16.93 0.96
C LEU A 124 14.84 17.45 0.39
N ALA A 125 14.67 18.77 0.33
CA ALA A 125 13.55 19.38 -0.37
C ALA A 125 13.70 19.20 -1.89
N ALA A 126 12.57 19.00 -2.59
CA ALA A 126 12.55 18.89 -4.04
C ALA A 126 12.91 20.23 -4.70
N ASP A 127 13.47 20.17 -5.92
CA ASP A 127 13.85 21.34 -6.75
C ASP A 127 14.75 22.34 -6.03
N THR A 128 15.64 21.84 -5.18
CA THR A 128 16.50 22.66 -4.32
C THR A 128 17.97 22.34 -4.58
N THR A 129 18.79 23.37 -4.69
CA THR A 129 20.26 23.22 -4.81
C THR A 129 20.88 23.12 -3.43
N TYR A 130 21.74 22.14 -3.24
CA TYR A 130 22.52 21.91 -2.04
C TYR A 130 24.00 21.95 -2.36
N THR A 131 24.80 22.47 -1.44
CA THR A 131 26.25 22.52 -1.56
C THR A 131 26.87 21.62 -0.49
N PHE A 132 27.80 20.80 -0.92
CA PHE A 132 28.56 19.87 -0.08
C PHE A 132 30.05 20.13 -0.23
N ARG A 133 30.83 19.65 0.73
CA ARG A 133 32.28 19.50 0.61
C ARG A 133 32.72 18.20 1.22
N ILE A 134 33.75 17.62 0.66
CA ILE A 134 34.26 16.31 1.04
C ILE A 134 35.77 16.42 1.21
N LYS A 135 36.30 15.79 2.24
CA LYS A 135 37.74 15.60 2.42
C LYS A 135 38.08 14.18 2.82
N ALA A 136 39.24 13.72 2.47
CA ALA A 136 39.81 12.47 2.98
C ALA A 136 40.43 12.71 4.37
N TYR A 137 40.43 11.67 5.21
CA TYR A 137 41.21 11.66 6.44
C TYR A 137 42.04 10.38 6.56
N ALA A 138 43.17 10.50 7.22
CA ALA A 138 44.03 9.39 7.64
C ALA A 138 44.34 9.52 9.14
N ILE A 139 44.76 8.44 9.76
CA ILE A 139 45.17 8.39 11.16
C ILE A 139 46.69 8.44 11.22
N SER A 140 47.21 9.30 12.07
CA SER A 140 48.60 9.55 12.28
C SER A 140 48.89 9.56 13.78
N GLY A 141 49.32 8.43 14.32
CA GLY A 141 49.38 8.24 15.78
C GLY A 141 47.95 8.32 16.34
N GLU A 142 47.74 9.22 17.30
CA GLU A 142 46.43 9.49 17.91
C GLU A 142 45.67 10.64 17.21
N SER A 143 46.22 11.24 16.14
CA SER A 143 45.64 12.41 15.49
C SER A 143 45.09 12.10 14.11
N GLU A 144 44.00 12.79 13.74
CA GLU A 144 43.46 12.76 12.38
C GLU A 144 44.10 13.85 11.53
N ILE A 145 44.56 13.48 10.35
CA ILE A 145 45.10 14.37 9.33
C ILE A 145 44.19 14.35 8.11
N TYR A 146 44.08 15.48 7.42
CA TYR A 146 43.06 15.71 6.41
C TYR A 146 43.65 16.19 5.09
N SER A 147 43.01 15.80 3.99
CA SER A 147 43.17 16.49 2.70
C SER A 147 42.47 17.85 2.73
N ASP A 148 42.70 18.64 1.69
CA ASP A 148 41.87 19.80 1.43
C ASP A 148 40.46 19.37 1.07
N TYR A 149 39.48 20.28 1.22
CA TYR A 149 38.07 20.02 0.85
C TYR A 149 37.83 20.22 -0.63
N VAL A 150 37.15 19.28 -1.25
CA VAL A 150 36.55 19.45 -2.59
C VAL A 150 35.09 19.81 -2.44
N ARG A 151 34.65 20.87 -3.10
CA ARG A 151 33.24 21.34 -3.08
C ARG A 151 32.47 20.81 -4.27
N ILE A 152 31.20 20.53 -4.04
CA ILE A 152 30.26 20.10 -5.08
C ILE A 152 28.86 20.68 -4.80
N ALA A 153 28.16 21.14 -5.82
CA ALA A 153 26.76 21.50 -5.76
C ALA A 153 25.91 20.47 -6.50
N GLY A 154 24.75 20.14 -5.93
CA GLY A 154 23.79 19.26 -6.55
C GLY A 154 22.37 19.78 -6.37
N LYS A 155 21.53 19.61 -7.40
CA LYS A 155 20.13 20.00 -7.36
C LYS A 155 19.24 18.77 -7.33
N THR A 156 18.29 18.71 -6.40
CA THR A 156 17.25 17.67 -6.40
C THR A 156 16.28 17.85 -7.57
N ARG A 157 15.63 16.77 -7.97
CA ARG A 157 14.61 16.82 -9.04
C ARG A 157 13.39 17.62 -8.59
N ILE A 158 12.57 18.08 -9.55
CA ILE A 158 11.26 18.65 -9.27
C ILE A 158 10.38 17.62 -8.56
N ALA A 159 9.39 18.08 -7.79
CA ALA A 159 8.51 17.21 -7.01
C ALA A 159 7.78 16.19 -7.88
N ASN A 160 7.55 15.00 -7.33
CA ASN A 160 6.70 13.99 -7.93
C ASN A 160 5.25 14.45 -7.93
N VAL A 161 4.43 13.81 -8.75
CA VAL A 161 2.98 13.93 -8.67
C VAL A 161 2.52 13.34 -7.33
N ALA A 162 1.90 14.17 -6.47
CA ALA A 162 1.55 13.78 -5.11
C ALA A 162 0.42 12.74 -5.03
N SER A 163 -0.48 12.74 -6.01
CA SER A 163 -1.58 11.77 -6.13
C SER A 163 -1.67 11.30 -7.56
N PHE A 164 -1.66 9.99 -7.78
CA PHE A 164 -1.93 9.36 -9.07
C PHE A 164 -2.88 8.20 -8.87
N LYS A 165 -4.05 8.24 -9.53
CA LYS A 165 -5.13 7.26 -9.36
C LYS A 165 -5.60 6.77 -10.71
N GLY A 166 -6.09 5.53 -10.73
CA GLY A 166 -6.72 4.95 -11.91
C GLY A 166 -8.08 4.36 -11.54
N SER A 167 -9.09 4.65 -12.34
CA SER A 167 -10.45 4.12 -12.18
C SER A 167 -10.93 3.50 -13.49
N ALA A 168 -11.59 2.36 -13.40
CA ALA A 168 -12.27 1.76 -14.53
C ALA A 168 -13.44 2.64 -14.96
N VAL A 169 -13.55 2.97 -16.23
CA VAL A 169 -14.69 3.70 -16.81
C VAL A 169 -15.50 2.83 -17.76
N SER A 170 -14.90 1.77 -18.28
CA SER A 170 -15.59 0.75 -19.09
C SER A 170 -14.79 -0.56 -19.12
N ALA A 171 -15.33 -1.57 -19.81
CA ALA A 171 -14.62 -2.80 -20.08
C ALA A 171 -13.36 -2.63 -20.94
N SER A 172 -13.19 -1.48 -21.60
CA SER A 172 -12.06 -1.20 -22.50
C SER A 172 -11.32 0.09 -22.18
N ALA A 173 -11.62 0.75 -21.05
CA ALA A 173 -10.99 2.01 -20.71
C ALA A 173 -10.76 2.20 -19.21
N VAL A 174 -9.63 2.85 -18.90
CA VAL A 174 -9.22 3.30 -17.56
C VAL A 174 -9.01 4.79 -17.62
N LYS A 175 -9.61 5.53 -16.69
CA LYS A 175 -9.33 6.95 -16.46
C LYS A 175 -8.20 7.07 -15.44
N LEU A 176 -7.21 7.85 -15.77
CA LEU A 176 -6.10 8.24 -14.92
C LEU A 176 -6.29 9.68 -14.47
N ASP A 177 -6.19 9.92 -13.17
CA ASP A 177 -6.32 11.25 -12.56
C ASP A 177 -5.10 11.51 -11.66
N TRP A 178 -4.60 12.75 -11.65
CA TRP A 178 -3.43 13.11 -10.84
C TRP A 178 -3.52 14.54 -10.29
N SER A 179 -2.71 14.80 -9.27
CA SER A 179 -2.61 16.13 -8.67
C SER A 179 -1.71 17.04 -9.49
N LYS A 180 -2.04 18.34 -9.50
CA LYS A 180 -1.21 19.38 -10.11
C LYS A 180 0.16 19.48 -9.43
N ASN A 181 1.21 19.66 -10.23
CA ASN A 181 2.51 20.12 -9.80
C ASN A 181 2.71 21.53 -10.36
N ASP A 182 2.70 22.55 -9.50
CA ASP A 182 2.75 23.96 -9.92
C ASP A 182 4.05 24.35 -10.62
N LYS A 183 5.15 23.61 -10.36
CA LYS A 183 6.45 23.85 -10.98
C LYS A 183 6.65 23.08 -12.30
N ALA A 184 5.69 22.23 -12.68
CA ALA A 184 5.78 21.48 -13.92
C ALA A 184 5.30 22.28 -15.14
N THR A 185 5.87 22.00 -16.29
CA THR A 185 5.34 22.41 -17.60
C THR A 185 4.25 21.44 -18.05
N GLY A 186 4.38 20.15 -17.70
CA GLY A 186 3.43 19.10 -18.06
C GLY A 186 3.81 17.76 -17.48
N TYR A 187 3.18 16.70 -18.01
CA TYR A 187 3.31 15.33 -17.51
C TYR A 187 3.55 14.35 -18.65
N VAL A 188 4.34 13.30 -18.37
CA VAL A 188 4.50 12.14 -19.25
C VAL A 188 3.85 10.95 -18.55
N ILE A 189 2.89 10.32 -19.24
CA ILE A 189 2.19 9.13 -18.76
C ILE A 189 2.67 7.93 -19.58
N GLU A 190 3.02 6.86 -18.89
CA GLU A 190 3.50 5.62 -19.50
C GLU A 190 2.69 4.43 -19.03
N GLN A 191 2.56 3.45 -19.92
CA GLN A 191 1.96 2.14 -19.65
C GLN A 191 3.00 1.05 -19.82
N TYR A 192 2.99 0.05 -18.95
CA TYR A 192 3.82 -1.15 -19.11
C TYR A 192 3.19 -2.10 -20.11
N ARG A 193 3.86 -2.34 -21.23
CA ARG A 193 3.41 -3.22 -22.33
C ARG A 193 4.61 -4.00 -22.89
N GLY A 194 4.42 -5.31 -23.13
CA GLY A 194 5.44 -6.13 -23.77
C GLY A 194 6.81 -6.07 -23.08
N GLY A 195 6.84 -6.11 -21.74
CA GLY A 195 8.08 -6.08 -20.97
C GLY A 195 8.73 -4.71 -20.80
N LYS A 196 8.15 -3.63 -21.33
CA LYS A 196 8.72 -2.27 -21.27
C LYS A 196 7.69 -1.19 -20.96
N TRP A 197 8.16 -0.08 -20.42
CA TRP A 197 7.37 1.13 -20.25
C TRP A 197 7.33 1.93 -21.56
N THR A 198 6.13 2.27 -22.01
CA THR A 198 5.90 3.02 -23.23
C THR A 198 5.06 4.25 -22.93
N ALA A 199 5.50 5.41 -23.41
CA ALA A 199 4.74 6.65 -23.28
C ALA A 199 3.43 6.55 -24.07
N ILE A 200 2.32 6.86 -23.41
CA ILE A 200 0.97 6.82 -24.00
C ILE A 200 0.37 8.22 -24.11
N ALA A 201 0.87 9.17 -23.34
CA ALA A 201 0.47 10.57 -23.43
C ALA A 201 1.57 11.49 -22.86
N THR A 202 1.65 12.71 -23.43
CA THR A 202 2.40 13.82 -22.88
C THR A 202 1.49 15.05 -22.91
N THR A 203 1.27 15.68 -21.75
CA THR A 203 0.44 16.87 -21.67
C THR A 203 1.23 18.12 -22.08
N LYS A 204 0.56 19.11 -22.65
CA LYS A 204 1.19 20.37 -23.06
C LYS A 204 1.27 21.42 -21.94
N ASN A 205 0.57 21.18 -20.82
CA ASN A 205 0.52 22.08 -19.68
C ASN A 205 0.31 21.30 -18.38
N ASN A 206 0.45 21.98 -17.23
CA ASN A 206 0.27 21.40 -15.90
C ASN A 206 -1.16 21.46 -15.37
N THR A 207 -2.11 21.96 -16.16
CA THR A 207 -3.54 22.03 -15.80
C THR A 207 -4.33 20.84 -16.34
N THR A 208 -3.77 20.07 -17.28
CA THR A 208 -4.33 18.79 -17.70
C THR A 208 -4.04 17.76 -16.61
N LEU A 209 -5.06 17.32 -15.88
CA LEU A 209 -4.93 16.47 -14.70
C LEU A 209 -5.63 15.11 -14.83
N THR A 210 -6.06 14.79 -16.05
CA THR A 210 -6.73 13.53 -16.35
C THR A 210 -6.38 13.03 -17.76
N PHE A 211 -6.38 11.71 -17.93
CA PHE A 211 -6.22 11.06 -19.23
C PHE A 211 -6.97 9.73 -19.25
N THR A 212 -7.74 9.45 -20.30
CA THR A 212 -8.44 8.18 -20.46
C THR A 212 -7.72 7.28 -21.44
N VAL A 213 -7.22 6.16 -20.95
CA VAL A 213 -6.62 5.10 -21.75
C VAL A 213 -7.72 4.22 -22.31
N LYS A 214 -7.81 4.09 -23.63
CA LYS A 214 -8.84 3.31 -24.35
C LYS A 214 -8.20 2.10 -25.04
N GLY A 215 -9.04 1.20 -25.58
CA GLY A 215 -8.59 0.03 -26.34
C GLY A 215 -7.95 -1.06 -25.47
N LEU A 216 -8.29 -1.10 -24.19
CA LEU A 216 -7.80 -2.09 -23.24
C LEU A 216 -8.67 -3.35 -23.24
N ALA A 217 -8.08 -4.50 -22.90
CA ALA A 217 -8.82 -5.74 -22.73
C ALA A 217 -9.65 -5.69 -21.44
N LYS A 218 -10.87 -6.26 -21.47
CA LYS A 218 -11.78 -6.29 -20.33
C LYS A 218 -11.28 -7.16 -19.18
N GLY A 219 -11.61 -6.77 -17.95
CA GLY A 219 -11.25 -7.48 -16.73
C GLY A 219 -9.74 -7.68 -16.58
N THR A 220 -8.94 -6.75 -17.09
CA THR A 220 -7.48 -6.87 -17.15
C THR A 220 -6.82 -5.75 -16.36
N ALA A 221 -5.82 -6.14 -15.54
CA ALA A 221 -5.01 -5.21 -14.77
C ALA A 221 -3.86 -4.65 -15.63
N TYR A 222 -3.61 -3.37 -15.50
CA TYR A 222 -2.56 -2.64 -16.20
C TYR A 222 -1.73 -1.84 -15.21
N SER A 223 -0.44 -1.68 -15.51
CA SER A 223 0.46 -0.83 -14.76
C SER A 223 0.68 0.48 -15.52
N PHE A 224 0.54 1.59 -14.80
CA PHE A 224 0.78 2.93 -15.31
C PHE A 224 1.77 3.65 -14.39
N ARG A 225 2.52 4.58 -14.97
CA ARG A 225 3.34 5.51 -14.21
C ARG A 225 3.30 6.89 -14.85
N ILE A 226 3.51 7.90 -14.03
CA ILE A 226 3.51 9.30 -14.44
C ILE A 226 4.74 9.99 -13.84
N LYS A 227 5.33 10.90 -14.60
CA LYS A 227 6.32 11.87 -14.12
C LYS A 227 5.93 13.26 -14.59
N SER A 228 6.21 14.27 -13.77
CA SER A 228 6.16 15.66 -14.19
C SER A 228 7.45 16.05 -14.91
N PHE A 229 7.37 17.03 -15.81
CA PHE A 229 8.54 17.66 -16.40
C PHE A 229 8.43 19.17 -16.35
N ARG A 230 9.59 19.83 -16.28
CA ARG A 230 9.72 21.28 -16.42
C ARG A 230 10.69 21.59 -17.54
N LYS A 231 10.22 22.37 -18.50
CA LYS A 231 11.06 22.87 -19.62
C LYS A 231 11.52 24.28 -19.31
N THR A 232 12.83 24.50 -19.35
CA THR A 232 13.45 25.81 -19.16
C THR A 232 14.44 26.04 -20.30
N GLY A 233 14.06 26.86 -21.28
CA GLY A 233 14.81 26.99 -22.53
C GLY A 233 14.96 25.67 -23.25
N SER A 234 16.19 25.23 -23.51
CA SER A 234 16.53 23.96 -24.16
C SER A 234 16.58 22.76 -23.20
N THR A 235 16.56 22.97 -21.87
CA THR A 235 16.68 21.89 -20.88
C THR A 235 15.33 21.40 -20.41
N THR A 236 15.26 20.11 -20.05
CA THR A 236 14.06 19.50 -19.47
C THR A 236 14.44 18.73 -18.22
N ASP A 237 13.93 19.19 -17.08
CA ASP A 237 14.03 18.51 -15.79
C ASP A 237 12.85 17.57 -15.61
N PHE A 238 13.07 16.39 -15.05
CA PHE A 238 12.02 15.40 -14.76
C PHE A 238 11.96 15.08 -13.28
N SER A 239 10.75 14.87 -12.77
CA SER A 239 10.56 14.21 -11.47
C SER A 239 10.92 12.73 -11.56
N GLU A 240 10.87 12.03 -10.43
CA GLU A 240 10.76 10.57 -10.44
C GLU A 240 9.36 10.15 -10.85
N TYR A 241 9.18 8.85 -11.09
CA TYR A 241 7.88 8.29 -11.43
C TYR A 241 7.03 8.01 -10.20
N THR A 242 5.75 8.32 -10.28
CA THR A 242 4.71 7.76 -9.43
C THR A 242 3.98 6.68 -10.21
N ALA A 243 3.85 5.48 -9.67
CA ALA A 243 3.28 4.34 -10.36
C ALA A 243 2.02 3.82 -9.67
N ILE A 244 1.08 3.31 -10.47
CA ILE A 244 -0.15 2.65 -10.01
C ILE A 244 -0.45 1.41 -10.86
N LYS A 245 -1.36 0.58 -10.33
CA LYS A 245 -2.07 -0.43 -11.11
C LYS A 245 -3.56 -0.08 -11.12
N ALA A 246 -4.20 -0.28 -12.26
CA ALA A 246 -5.64 -0.13 -12.44
C ALA A 246 -6.17 -1.19 -13.39
N ALA A 247 -7.44 -1.55 -13.27
CA ALA A 247 -8.04 -2.58 -14.12
C ALA A 247 -9.29 -2.05 -14.81
N THR A 248 -9.60 -2.58 -15.99
CA THR A 248 -10.87 -2.37 -16.70
C THR A 248 -12.02 -3.12 -16.04
N LEU A 249 -13.26 -2.74 -16.32
CA LEU A 249 -14.44 -3.45 -15.82
C LEU A 249 -14.51 -4.88 -16.37
N LEU A 250 -15.07 -5.78 -15.54
CA LEU A 250 -15.53 -7.11 -15.94
C LEU A 250 -16.89 -7.04 -16.65
N ASP A 251 -17.29 -8.12 -17.31
CA ASP A 251 -18.68 -8.33 -17.72
C ASP A 251 -19.59 -8.34 -16.48
N GLY A 252 -20.77 -7.78 -16.60
CA GLY A 252 -21.79 -7.79 -15.56
C GLY A 252 -22.24 -9.21 -15.18
N VAL A 253 -22.88 -9.31 -14.03
CA VAL A 253 -23.55 -10.55 -13.61
C VAL A 253 -24.85 -10.69 -14.39
N SER A 254 -25.07 -11.83 -15.04
CA SER A 254 -26.29 -12.13 -15.76
C SER A 254 -27.24 -13.01 -14.94
N ASN A 255 -28.54 -12.99 -15.29
CA ASN A 255 -29.61 -13.82 -14.68
C ASN A 255 -29.69 -13.61 -13.13
N PHE A 256 -29.42 -12.44 -12.64
CA PHE A 256 -29.59 -12.12 -11.21
C PHE A 256 -31.08 -12.04 -10.89
N LYS A 257 -31.56 -12.99 -10.08
CA LYS A 257 -32.99 -13.16 -9.76
C LYS A 257 -33.21 -13.58 -8.32
N VAL A 258 -34.45 -13.40 -7.85
CA VAL A 258 -34.96 -14.04 -6.65
C VAL A 258 -35.39 -15.47 -7.03
N ALA A 259 -34.70 -16.48 -6.53
CA ALA A 259 -34.97 -17.87 -6.81
C ALA A 259 -36.09 -18.43 -5.96
N SER A 260 -36.14 -18.03 -4.68
CA SER A 260 -37.20 -18.42 -3.75
C SER A 260 -37.32 -17.46 -2.59
N VAL A 261 -38.52 -17.41 -1.98
CA VAL A 261 -38.83 -16.58 -0.83
C VAL A 261 -39.63 -17.34 0.21
N THR A 262 -39.38 -17.02 1.48
CA THR A 262 -40.25 -17.39 2.60
C THR A 262 -40.69 -16.17 3.37
N GLY A 263 -41.28 -16.33 4.54
CA GLY A 263 -41.59 -15.22 5.43
C GLY A 263 -40.35 -14.56 6.02
N SER A 264 -39.20 -15.27 6.12
CA SER A 264 -38.02 -14.79 6.85
C SER A 264 -36.70 -14.89 6.08
N TRP A 265 -36.73 -15.36 4.82
CA TRP A 265 -35.54 -15.39 3.98
C TRP A 265 -35.85 -15.21 2.48
N ILE A 266 -34.83 -14.78 1.74
CA ILE A 266 -34.82 -14.63 0.28
C ILE A 266 -33.58 -15.36 -0.25
N THR A 267 -33.76 -16.26 -1.23
CA THR A 267 -32.62 -16.84 -1.96
C THR A 267 -32.42 -16.10 -3.27
N LEU A 268 -31.22 -15.58 -3.44
CA LEU A 268 -30.72 -14.92 -4.65
C LEU A 268 -29.97 -15.96 -5.49
N GLU A 269 -30.11 -15.88 -6.81
CA GLU A 269 -29.43 -16.76 -7.78
C GLU A 269 -28.94 -15.93 -8.97
N TRP A 270 -27.82 -16.34 -9.55
CA TRP A 270 -27.21 -15.68 -10.71
C TRP A 270 -26.45 -16.67 -11.59
N ALA A 271 -26.14 -16.28 -12.83
CA ALA A 271 -25.34 -17.07 -13.72
C ALA A 271 -23.84 -16.94 -13.46
N LYS A 272 -23.09 -17.98 -13.78
CA LYS A 272 -21.62 -18.00 -13.68
C LYS A 272 -20.99 -16.96 -14.61
N ASN A 273 -20.02 -16.22 -14.10
CA ASN A 273 -19.09 -15.42 -14.89
C ASN A 273 -17.73 -16.12 -14.89
N ASP A 274 -17.32 -16.69 -16.02
CA ASP A 274 -16.11 -17.52 -16.12
C ASP A 274 -14.81 -16.75 -15.86
N LYS A 275 -14.83 -15.42 -16.02
CA LYS A 275 -13.69 -14.55 -15.78
C LYS A 275 -13.59 -14.02 -14.35
N ALA A 276 -14.61 -14.22 -13.53
CA ALA A 276 -14.65 -13.76 -12.16
C ALA A 276 -13.85 -14.68 -11.22
N THR A 277 -13.26 -14.09 -10.18
CA THR A 277 -12.78 -14.83 -9.00
C THR A 277 -13.94 -15.15 -8.07
N GLY A 278 -14.94 -14.27 -8.00
CA GLY A 278 -16.13 -14.43 -7.16
C GLY A 278 -17.09 -13.25 -7.31
N TYR A 279 -18.03 -13.16 -6.36
CA TYR A 279 -19.12 -12.18 -6.37
C TYR A 279 -19.21 -11.46 -5.03
N SER A 280 -19.57 -10.16 -5.06
CA SER A 280 -19.91 -9.36 -3.89
C SER A 280 -21.40 -9.05 -3.94
N ILE A 281 -22.15 -9.45 -2.91
CA ILE A 281 -23.59 -9.27 -2.76
C ILE A 281 -23.82 -8.22 -1.68
N GLU A 282 -24.67 -7.24 -1.96
CA GLU A 282 -25.00 -6.16 -1.05
C GLU A 282 -26.50 -6.02 -0.90
N GLN A 283 -26.93 -5.61 0.30
CA GLN A 283 -28.29 -5.25 0.66
C GLN A 283 -28.39 -3.76 0.96
N TYR A 284 -29.43 -3.10 0.50
CA TYR A 284 -29.75 -1.73 0.89
C TYR A 284 -30.37 -1.72 2.28
N LYS A 285 -29.70 -1.10 3.25
CA LYS A 285 -30.16 -1.05 4.64
C LYS A 285 -29.72 0.27 5.28
N GLY A 286 -30.67 0.96 5.94
CA GLY A 286 -30.37 2.21 6.64
C GLY A 286 -29.80 3.30 5.72
N GLY A 287 -30.38 3.46 4.52
CA GLY A 287 -29.94 4.50 3.56
C GLY A 287 -28.67 4.18 2.77
N LYS A 288 -28.04 3.03 2.98
CA LYS A 288 -26.78 2.65 2.33
C LYS A 288 -26.73 1.19 1.88
N TRP A 289 -25.87 0.92 0.89
CA TRP A 289 -25.55 -0.42 0.46
C TRP A 289 -24.50 -1.03 1.39
N THR A 290 -24.80 -2.23 1.91
CA THR A 290 -23.93 -2.95 2.84
C THR A 290 -23.64 -4.34 2.26
N VAL A 291 -22.37 -4.74 2.22
CA VAL A 291 -21.94 -6.08 1.82
C VAL A 291 -22.49 -7.11 2.80
N ILE A 292 -23.27 -8.06 2.31
CA ILE A 292 -23.85 -9.16 3.10
C ILE A 292 -23.16 -10.49 2.82
N ALA A 293 -22.52 -10.63 1.66
CA ALA A 293 -21.71 -11.81 1.32
C ALA A 293 -20.66 -11.48 0.24
N THR A 294 -19.55 -12.22 0.31
CA THR A 294 -18.55 -12.28 -0.76
C THR A 294 -18.20 -13.75 -0.99
N THR A 295 -18.37 -14.25 -2.21
CA THR A 295 -17.96 -15.61 -2.57
C THR A 295 -16.48 -15.62 -2.93
N LYS A 296 -15.77 -16.69 -2.58
CA LYS A 296 -14.33 -16.85 -2.88
C LYS A 296 -14.04 -17.58 -4.20
N ASN A 297 -15.11 -17.97 -4.91
CA ASN A 297 -15.05 -18.65 -6.20
C ASN A 297 -16.23 -18.22 -7.09
N ASN A 298 -16.14 -18.50 -8.38
CA ASN A 298 -17.17 -18.19 -9.36
C ASN A 298 -18.20 -19.31 -9.58
N THR A 299 -18.14 -20.39 -8.80
CA THR A 299 -19.07 -21.53 -8.86
C THR A 299 -20.17 -21.46 -7.80
N THR A 300 -20.03 -20.60 -6.80
CA THR A 300 -21.10 -20.28 -5.85
C THR A 300 -22.09 -19.34 -6.54
N LEU A 301 -23.26 -19.85 -6.93
CA LEU A 301 -24.24 -19.15 -7.76
C LEU A 301 -25.55 -18.84 -7.03
N LYS A 302 -25.61 -19.12 -5.73
CA LYS A 302 -26.80 -18.89 -4.88
C LYS A 302 -26.34 -18.34 -3.52
N PHE A 303 -27.18 -17.46 -2.95
CA PHE A 303 -27.00 -16.96 -1.59
C PHE A 303 -28.35 -16.72 -0.94
N THR A 304 -28.55 -17.24 0.29
CA THR A 304 -29.78 -17.08 1.05
C THR A 304 -29.59 -16.04 2.15
N VAL A 305 -30.35 -14.96 2.07
CA VAL A 305 -30.43 -13.89 3.08
C VAL A 305 -31.47 -14.29 4.10
N LYS A 306 -31.07 -14.51 5.34
CA LYS A 306 -31.92 -14.97 6.46
C LYS A 306 -32.23 -13.83 7.43
N GLY A 307 -33.20 -14.05 8.36
CA GLY A 307 -33.56 -13.09 9.41
C GLY A 307 -34.30 -11.84 8.91
N LEU A 308 -34.99 -11.98 7.79
CA LEU A 308 -35.79 -10.91 7.21
C LEU A 308 -37.17 -10.83 7.88
N LYS A 309 -37.77 -9.65 7.88
CA LYS A 309 -39.16 -9.44 8.33
C LYS A 309 -40.12 -9.91 7.27
N ASN A 310 -41.24 -10.48 7.70
CA ASN A 310 -42.35 -10.89 6.80
C ASN A 310 -42.92 -9.67 6.05
N ASP A 311 -43.50 -9.92 4.89
CA ASP A 311 -44.23 -8.93 4.06
C ASP A 311 -43.41 -7.63 3.82
N THR A 312 -42.11 -7.79 3.63
CA THR A 312 -41.18 -6.67 3.51
C THR A 312 -40.38 -6.79 2.21
N THR A 313 -40.28 -5.67 1.48
CA THR A 313 -39.46 -5.59 0.27
C THR A 313 -38.03 -5.22 0.63
N TYR A 314 -37.07 -5.95 0.09
CA TYR A 314 -35.65 -5.75 0.23
C TYR A 314 -35.00 -5.52 -1.13
N SER A 315 -34.05 -4.60 -1.18
CA SER A 315 -33.26 -4.35 -2.39
C SER A 315 -31.87 -4.95 -2.24
N PHE A 316 -31.46 -5.65 -3.27
CA PHE A 316 -30.15 -6.28 -3.37
C PHE A 316 -29.44 -5.83 -4.62
N ARG A 317 -28.09 -5.86 -4.58
CA ARG A 317 -27.25 -5.74 -5.76
C ARG A 317 -26.07 -6.69 -5.69
N ILE A 318 -25.63 -7.10 -6.86
CA ILE A 318 -24.48 -8.00 -7.02
C ILE A 318 -23.52 -7.46 -8.06
N ARG A 319 -22.24 -7.69 -7.88
CA ARG A 319 -21.20 -7.51 -8.89
C ARG A 319 -20.21 -8.67 -8.86
N ALA A 320 -19.65 -8.99 -10.00
CA ALA A 320 -18.52 -9.89 -10.12
C ALA A 320 -17.22 -9.15 -9.79
N TYR A 321 -16.22 -9.88 -9.29
CA TYR A 321 -14.87 -9.35 -9.13
C TYR A 321 -13.81 -10.36 -9.60
N LYS A 322 -12.65 -9.82 -10.04
CA LYS A 322 -11.45 -10.60 -10.40
C LYS A 322 -10.24 -9.98 -9.76
N THR A 323 -9.52 -10.73 -8.95
CA THR A 323 -8.27 -10.29 -8.35
C THR A 323 -7.11 -10.90 -9.12
N ALA A 324 -6.24 -10.05 -9.69
CA ALA A 324 -5.04 -10.45 -10.41
C ALA A 324 -3.98 -9.37 -10.30
N GLY A 325 -2.70 -9.77 -10.12
CA GLY A 325 -1.56 -8.84 -10.08
C GLY A 325 -1.63 -7.77 -8.99
N GLY A 326 -2.33 -8.05 -7.86
CA GLY A 326 -2.49 -7.11 -6.74
C GLY A 326 -3.57 -6.04 -6.97
N VAL A 327 -4.42 -6.18 -8.00
CA VAL A 327 -5.54 -5.28 -8.30
C VAL A 327 -6.82 -6.08 -8.43
N THR A 328 -7.93 -5.52 -7.96
CA THR A 328 -9.26 -6.10 -8.13
C THR A 328 -10.05 -5.31 -9.17
N ALA A 329 -10.40 -5.99 -10.27
CA ALA A 329 -11.35 -5.53 -11.26
C ALA A 329 -12.77 -5.88 -10.82
N TYR A 330 -13.73 -4.99 -11.05
CA TYR A 330 -15.14 -5.23 -10.74
C TYR A 330 -15.99 -5.10 -11.99
N SER A 331 -17.14 -5.76 -12.00
CA SER A 331 -18.23 -5.44 -12.94
C SER A 331 -19.07 -4.29 -12.39
N ASP A 332 -19.94 -3.76 -13.23
CA ASP A 332 -21.05 -2.95 -12.77
C ASP A 332 -21.98 -3.78 -11.87
N TYR A 333 -22.75 -3.07 -11.02
CA TYR A 333 -23.76 -3.68 -10.17
C TYR A 333 -25.04 -3.98 -10.96
N VAL A 334 -25.57 -5.19 -10.76
CA VAL A 334 -26.93 -5.56 -11.16
C VAL A 334 -27.79 -5.53 -9.91
N ARG A 335 -29.02 -4.95 -10.01
CA ARG A 335 -29.93 -4.73 -8.89
C ARG A 335 -31.20 -5.54 -9.06
N ILE A 336 -31.77 -5.97 -7.92
CA ILE A 336 -33.06 -6.64 -7.86
C ILE A 336 -33.76 -6.28 -6.54
N ALA A 337 -35.10 -6.32 -6.55
CA ALA A 337 -35.91 -6.27 -5.34
C ALA A 337 -36.57 -7.63 -5.12
N GLY A 338 -36.67 -8.06 -3.87
CA GLY A 338 -37.38 -9.25 -3.46
C GLY A 338 -38.27 -8.98 -2.25
N LYS A 339 -39.47 -9.51 -2.24
CA LYS A 339 -40.43 -9.36 -1.15
C LYS A 339 -40.60 -10.68 -0.44
N THR A 340 -40.46 -10.68 0.89
CA THR A 340 -40.77 -11.84 1.73
C THR A 340 -42.29 -12.10 1.75
N ARG A 341 -42.68 -13.35 2.02
CA ARG A 341 -44.10 -13.73 2.09
C ARG A 341 -44.78 -13.02 3.25
N ILE A 342 -46.10 -12.93 3.15
CA ILE A 342 -46.96 -12.51 4.27
C ILE A 342 -46.78 -13.51 5.45
N PRO A 343 -47.00 -13.06 6.71
CA PRO A 343 -46.91 -13.96 7.86
C PRO A 343 -47.79 -15.17 7.71
N ASN A 344 -47.40 -16.26 8.31
CA ASN A 344 -48.25 -17.42 8.52
C ASN A 344 -49.19 -17.18 9.71
N VAL A 345 -50.19 -18.07 9.90
CA VAL A 345 -50.94 -18.12 11.17
C VAL A 345 -49.97 -18.45 12.31
N ALA A 346 -50.10 -17.78 13.45
CA ALA A 346 -49.21 -17.99 14.58
C ALA A 346 -49.47 -19.35 15.29
N THR A 347 -50.72 -19.76 15.28
CA THR A 347 -51.15 -21.05 15.84
C THR A 347 -52.02 -21.79 14.82
N PHE A 348 -51.87 -23.10 14.72
CA PHE A 348 -52.75 -24.00 14.00
C PHE A 348 -52.87 -25.30 14.77
N THR A 349 -54.04 -25.56 15.32
CA THR A 349 -54.32 -26.68 16.19
C THR A 349 -55.50 -27.48 15.68
N GLY A 350 -55.60 -28.70 16.14
CA GLY A 350 -56.74 -29.57 15.82
C GLY A 350 -57.11 -30.42 17.03
N SER A 351 -58.42 -30.67 17.18
CA SER A 351 -58.99 -31.49 18.21
C SER A 351 -60.03 -32.44 17.66
N ALA A 352 -60.12 -33.63 18.21
CA ALA A 352 -61.21 -34.58 17.88
C ALA A 352 -62.53 -34.02 18.44
N VAL A 353 -63.57 -33.98 17.61
CA VAL A 353 -64.90 -33.61 18.01
C VAL A 353 -65.80 -34.86 18.16
N SER A 354 -65.54 -35.87 17.32
CA SER A 354 -66.23 -37.16 17.39
C SER A 354 -65.37 -38.26 16.69
N ALA A 355 -65.86 -39.48 16.66
CA ALA A 355 -65.25 -40.58 15.88
C ALA A 355 -65.13 -40.25 14.37
N SER A 356 -65.93 -39.33 13.84
CA SER A 356 -65.93 -39.01 12.40
C SER A 356 -65.62 -37.50 12.09
N ALA A 357 -65.19 -36.71 13.09
CA ALA A 357 -64.97 -35.29 12.87
C ALA A 357 -63.81 -34.74 13.73
N VAL A 358 -63.06 -33.82 13.14
CA VAL A 358 -62.04 -32.99 13.84
C VAL A 358 -62.31 -31.52 13.62
N LYS A 359 -62.06 -30.71 14.62
CA LYS A 359 -62.11 -29.23 14.57
C LYS A 359 -60.67 -28.71 14.40
N LEU A 360 -60.50 -27.82 13.46
CA LEU A 360 -59.24 -27.10 13.21
C LEU A 360 -59.44 -25.65 13.65
N ASP A 361 -58.51 -25.15 14.47
CA ASP A 361 -58.56 -23.77 14.96
C ASP A 361 -57.23 -23.08 14.64
N TRP A 362 -57.27 -21.79 14.34
CA TRP A 362 -56.05 -21.01 14.03
C TRP A 362 -56.16 -19.55 14.49
N SER A 363 -54.99 -18.96 14.64
CA SER A 363 -54.89 -17.52 14.98
C SER A 363 -55.18 -16.62 13.77
N LYS A 364 -55.77 -15.46 14.03
CA LYS A 364 -55.98 -14.42 13.00
C LYS A 364 -54.66 -13.93 12.43
N ASN A 365 -54.59 -13.78 11.12
CA ASN A 365 -53.51 -13.06 10.42
C ASN A 365 -54.10 -11.75 9.83
N ASP A 366 -53.79 -10.62 10.43
CA ASP A 366 -54.28 -9.31 10.02
C ASP A 366 -53.84 -8.87 8.61
N LYS A 367 -52.80 -9.49 8.07
CA LYS A 367 -52.31 -9.26 6.70
C LYS A 367 -53.01 -10.14 5.65
N ALA A 368 -53.83 -11.06 6.07
CA ALA A 368 -54.49 -11.98 5.16
C ALA A 368 -55.89 -11.48 4.73
N THR A 369 -56.30 -11.85 3.54
CA THR A 369 -57.69 -11.78 3.09
C THR A 369 -58.48 -12.98 3.59
N GLY A 370 -57.83 -14.18 3.67
CA GLY A 370 -58.42 -15.40 4.12
C GLY A 370 -57.40 -16.53 4.20
N TYR A 371 -57.88 -17.76 4.34
CA TYR A 371 -57.08 -18.97 4.55
C TYR A 371 -57.49 -20.11 3.60
N VAL A 372 -56.50 -20.92 3.20
CA VAL A 372 -56.71 -22.16 2.49
C VAL A 372 -56.30 -23.30 3.41
N ILE A 373 -57.24 -24.22 3.66
CA ILE A 373 -57.02 -25.40 4.48
C ILE A 373 -56.95 -26.62 3.54
N GLU A 374 -55.92 -27.44 3.71
CA GLU A 374 -55.70 -28.64 2.92
C GLU A 374 -55.56 -29.86 3.81
N GLN A 375 -56.03 -31.01 3.32
CA GLN A 375 -55.89 -32.33 3.93
C GLN A 375 -54.96 -33.18 3.07
N TYR A 376 -54.07 -33.96 3.69
CA TYR A 376 -53.29 -35.00 2.99
C TYR A 376 -54.13 -36.23 2.80
N LYS A 377 -54.44 -36.58 1.54
CA LYS A 377 -55.24 -37.73 1.17
C LYS A 377 -54.75 -38.34 -0.15
N GLY A 378 -54.58 -39.66 -0.18
CA GLY A 378 -54.16 -40.35 -1.40
C GLY A 378 -52.78 -39.88 -1.92
N GLY A 379 -51.81 -39.66 -1.04
CA GLY A 379 -50.44 -39.26 -1.40
C GLY A 379 -50.30 -37.78 -1.79
N LYS A 380 -51.34 -36.96 -1.72
CA LYS A 380 -51.29 -35.53 -2.10
C LYS A 380 -52.09 -34.63 -1.14
N TRP A 381 -51.71 -33.36 -1.12
CA TRP A 381 -52.45 -32.32 -0.41
C TRP A 381 -53.60 -31.82 -1.28
N THR A 382 -54.83 -31.82 -0.70
CA THR A 382 -56.04 -31.38 -1.39
C THR A 382 -56.71 -30.29 -0.56
N ALA A 383 -57.08 -29.17 -1.17
CA ALA A 383 -57.82 -28.11 -0.50
C ALA A 383 -59.22 -28.60 -0.12
N ILE A 384 -59.56 -28.46 1.17
CA ILE A 384 -60.87 -28.87 1.72
C ILE A 384 -61.71 -27.65 2.13
N ALA A 385 -61.10 -26.50 2.33
CA ALA A 385 -61.80 -25.25 2.57
C ALA A 385 -60.98 -24.03 2.17
N THR A 386 -61.66 -22.95 1.76
CA THR A 386 -61.10 -21.62 1.57
C THR A 386 -62.01 -20.62 2.23
N THR A 387 -61.50 -19.85 3.20
CA THR A 387 -62.32 -18.85 3.86
C THR A 387 -62.43 -17.57 3.00
N LYS A 388 -63.54 -16.85 3.12
CA LYS A 388 -63.76 -15.59 2.37
C LYS A 388 -63.18 -14.38 3.04
N ASN A 389 -62.82 -14.48 4.34
CA ASN A 389 -62.26 -13.42 5.14
C ASN A 389 -61.24 -13.96 6.18
N ASN A 390 -60.53 -13.08 6.87
CA ASN A 390 -59.55 -13.40 7.88
C ASN A 390 -60.12 -13.51 9.31
N THR A 391 -61.43 -13.40 9.45
CA THR A 391 -62.13 -13.52 10.76
C THR A 391 -62.67 -14.92 10.98
N THR A 392 -62.76 -15.74 9.94
CA THR A 392 -63.05 -17.19 10.07
C THR A 392 -61.80 -17.87 10.63
N LEU A 393 -61.84 -18.38 11.84
CA LEU A 393 -60.69 -18.92 12.57
C LEU A 393 -60.87 -20.37 12.99
N THR A 394 -61.91 -21.01 12.50
CA THR A 394 -62.18 -22.44 12.77
C THR A 394 -62.82 -23.10 11.57
N PHE A 395 -62.58 -24.43 11.43
CA PHE A 395 -63.23 -25.29 10.41
C PHE A 395 -63.35 -26.70 10.94
N THR A 396 -64.54 -27.29 10.81
CA THR A 396 -64.79 -28.68 11.22
C THR A 396 -64.75 -29.58 9.99
N VAL A 397 -63.86 -30.55 9.97
CA VAL A 397 -63.75 -31.60 8.96
C VAL A 397 -64.59 -32.79 9.41
N LYS A 398 -65.57 -33.22 8.56
CA LYS A 398 -66.45 -34.30 8.86
C LYS A 398 -66.19 -35.47 7.90
N GLY A 399 -66.83 -36.68 8.17
CA GLY A 399 -66.77 -37.86 7.29
C GLY A 399 -65.36 -38.55 7.37
N LEU A 400 -64.76 -38.48 8.48
CA LEU A 400 -63.48 -39.13 8.75
C LEU A 400 -63.67 -40.51 9.35
N ALA A 401 -62.71 -41.41 9.19
CA ALA A 401 -62.70 -42.72 9.84
C ALA A 401 -62.35 -42.60 11.33
N LYS A 402 -62.97 -43.40 12.14
CA LYS A 402 -62.80 -43.54 13.58
C LYS A 402 -61.37 -43.98 13.90
N GLY A 403 -60.78 -43.46 14.98
CA GLY A 403 -59.47 -43.79 15.50
C GLY A 403 -58.29 -43.50 14.55
N THR A 404 -58.52 -42.71 13.51
CA THR A 404 -57.56 -42.51 12.41
C THR A 404 -56.87 -41.15 12.50
N THR A 405 -55.56 -41.14 12.28
CA THR A 405 -54.74 -39.89 12.27
C THR A 405 -54.75 -39.24 10.88
N TYR A 406 -55.13 -37.99 10.84
CA TYR A 406 -55.16 -37.15 9.64
C TYR A 406 -54.16 -36.02 9.73
N SER A 407 -53.57 -35.67 8.56
CA SER A 407 -52.66 -34.52 8.45
C SER A 407 -53.37 -33.37 7.72
N PHE A 408 -53.30 -32.19 8.34
CA PHE A 408 -53.87 -30.97 7.77
C PHE A 408 -52.77 -29.91 7.70
N ARG A 409 -52.91 -28.97 6.76
CA ARG A 409 -52.10 -27.77 6.69
C ARG A 409 -52.95 -26.55 6.28
N ILE A 410 -52.53 -25.39 6.71
CA ILE A 410 -53.15 -24.11 6.45
C ILE A 410 -52.13 -23.10 5.94
N LYS A 411 -52.54 -22.26 4.97
CA LYS A 411 -51.80 -21.09 4.55
C LYS A 411 -52.74 -19.88 4.51
N SER A 412 -52.20 -18.72 4.90
CA SER A 412 -52.86 -17.43 4.70
C SER A 412 -52.74 -16.99 3.23
N PHE A 413 -53.71 -16.30 2.71
CA PHE A 413 -53.58 -15.61 1.43
C PHE A 413 -54.01 -14.16 1.55
N ARG A 414 -53.36 -13.28 0.74
CA ARG A 414 -53.77 -11.86 0.54
C ARG A 414 -54.05 -11.64 -0.92
N LYS A 415 -55.26 -11.14 -1.21
CA LYS A 415 -55.69 -10.79 -2.56
C LYS A 415 -55.62 -9.24 -2.71
N THR A 416 -54.86 -8.78 -3.71
CA THR A 416 -54.73 -7.35 -4.05
C THR A 416 -54.95 -7.21 -5.55
N GLY A 417 -56.12 -6.74 -5.94
CA GLY A 417 -56.52 -6.74 -7.34
C GLY A 417 -56.57 -8.18 -7.94
N SER A 418 -55.84 -8.39 -9.02
CA SER A 418 -55.70 -9.70 -9.69
C SER A 418 -54.64 -10.59 -9.07
N THR A 419 -53.77 -10.11 -8.17
CA THR A 419 -52.70 -10.87 -7.58
C THR A 419 -53.08 -11.55 -6.27
N THR A 420 -52.61 -12.77 -6.04
CA THR A 420 -52.77 -13.47 -4.76
C THR A 420 -51.39 -13.89 -4.24
N GLU A 421 -51.04 -13.35 -3.06
CA GLU A 421 -49.84 -13.72 -2.31
C GLU A 421 -50.22 -14.78 -1.27
N PHE A 422 -49.31 -15.71 -0.98
CA PHE A 422 -49.53 -16.78 0.01
C PHE A 422 -48.40 -16.77 1.05
N SER A 423 -48.79 -17.09 2.30
CA SER A 423 -47.83 -17.46 3.35
C SER A 423 -47.20 -18.83 3.07
N GLU A 424 -46.34 -19.25 3.95
CA GLU A 424 -45.96 -20.66 4.09
C GLU A 424 -47.12 -21.46 4.71
N TYR A 425 -46.97 -22.77 4.80
CA TYR A 425 -47.93 -23.62 5.47
C TYR A 425 -47.60 -23.81 6.95
N ALA A 426 -48.60 -23.80 7.83
CA ALA A 426 -48.58 -24.47 9.12
C ALA A 426 -49.27 -25.82 9.01
N SER A 427 -48.80 -26.81 9.75
CA SER A 427 -49.33 -28.18 9.65
C SER A 427 -49.65 -28.71 11.05
N VAL A 428 -50.67 -29.58 11.10
CA VAL A 428 -51.10 -30.28 12.30
C VAL A 428 -51.50 -31.72 11.97
N LYS A 429 -51.28 -32.64 12.90
CA LYS A 429 -51.83 -34.01 12.84
C LYS A 429 -52.85 -34.15 13.95
N VAL A 430 -54.00 -34.74 13.63
CA VAL A 430 -55.10 -34.93 14.57
C VAL A 430 -55.64 -36.35 14.41
N LYS A 431 -55.84 -37.09 15.52
CA LYS A 431 -56.49 -38.38 15.56
C LYS A 431 -57.98 -38.18 15.91
N THR A 432 -58.93 -38.78 15.14
CA THR A 432 -60.34 -38.84 15.51
C THR A 432 -60.55 -39.62 16.81
N ALA A 433 -61.69 -39.40 17.48
CA ALA A 433 -62.01 -40.19 18.68
C ALA A 433 -62.17 -41.69 18.32
N GLU A 434 -61.96 -42.55 19.31
CA GLU A 434 -62.09 -43.98 19.20
C GLU A 434 -63.61 -44.39 19.04
#